data_d9e623377ed1fe4534a445104678afa1
#
_entry.id   d9e623377ed1fe4534a445104678afa1
#
_cell.length_a   1.000
_cell.length_b   1.000
_cell.length_c   1.000
_cell.angle_alpha   90.00
_cell.angle_beta   90.00
_cell.angle_gamma   90.00
#
_symmetry.space_group_name_H-M   'P 1'
#
loop_
_entity.id
_entity.type
_entity.pdbx_description
1 polymer ?
#
loop_
_entity_poly.entity_id
_entity_poly.type
_entity_poly.pdbx_seq_one_letter_code
_entity_poly.pdbx_strand_id
1 'polypeptide(L)'
;MEEELILKIINEKLVEEYIPPQVLCSRLCSMDIFNKYCAGEMKIDFLTLNVMLGRLGMDCSDFVTWVDMEAYEYLSWQNDVIQCICEKNIYKLRYLVQSRDKKSSEKMNERVVGQFDSLIKGIIAYAEGKNDAAVEFLNNAVGYIIDENKIEENYIVLLSENEIFVMLINYSLRLRCAKEAMLVKDMDSIGKKIYRLMSYLRSGKCDIRQEAKMYPYAAYMYADIQVQLGHPERGIVPCQDAIELMRKHNFSRMLIPMLNMYLDIMNILGIEDRASEEKKMLSAWQEVLTLKKEWGGVVEDTADITEILCKCLAECNCAYEAMHELIKMYRIREGITQKELSIDTGYDMKSIWMIENARQIPHKSGYVRIRNRLNILPGYTHSDIYCTSYKAYRLKYLITRAMADEDTVELERRIDELQKEFERDDFLRDSILNRQYIMDCRNVLYYTTHQIDAKEYIRRCRECLSLTVDINNPKIMKGYLRERELLIILHMAWACSDAGDNKTAIKNIKLVIDYCMENNRGGKYNNKIILALSNLAVHYGKTKKYSEALEVSRKGALLDLDSGKGKKAVSFIHSNAYSNAMMGNIETAVKYFKIVADAGDTFYNIEKKLAEKNYTILTTNIKSPKE
;
A
#
# COMPACT_ATOMS: atom_id res chain seq x y z
N MET A 1 -16.56 -23.39 0.29
CA MET A 1 -16.75 -23.02 1.71
C MET A 1 -15.85 -21.88 2.18
N GLU A 2 -14.56 -21.80 1.84
CA GLU A 2 -13.69 -20.71 2.36
C GLU A 2 -13.84 -19.42 1.57
N GLU A 3 -14.23 -19.51 0.32
CA GLU A 3 -14.44 -18.38 -0.60
C GLU A 3 -15.87 -17.82 -0.55
N GLU A 4 -16.81 -18.56 0.01
CA GLU A 4 -18.22 -18.17 0.09
C GLU A 4 -18.43 -16.87 0.85
N LEU A 5 -17.61 -16.65 1.89
CA LEU A 5 -17.72 -15.48 2.74
C LEU A 5 -17.38 -14.18 2.00
N ILE A 6 -16.26 -14.17 1.29
CA ILE A 6 -15.85 -12.98 0.52
C ILE A 6 -16.78 -12.72 -0.66
N LEU A 7 -17.26 -13.80 -1.33
CA LEU A 7 -18.24 -13.69 -2.41
C LEU A 7 -19.58 -13.15 -1.92
N LYS A 8 -19.99 -13.51 -0.68
CA LYS A 8 -21.16 -12.92 -0.03
C LYS A 8 -20.96 -11.40 0.19
N ILE A 9 -19.81 -10.99 0.73
CA ILE A 9 -19.48 -9.57 0.93
C ILE A 9 -19.48 -8.82 -0.41
N ILE A 10 -18.91 -9.42 -1.47
CA ILE A 10 -18.93 -8.86 -2.83
C ILE A 10 -20.38 -8.67 -3.30
N ASN A 11 -21.23 -9.69 -3.17
CA ASN A 11 -22.63 -9.61 -3.60
C ASN A 11 -23.42 -8.56 -2.81
N GLU A 12 -23.23 -8.48 -1.49
CA GLU A 12 -23.87 -7.46 -0.67
C GLU A 12 -23.46 -6.04 -1.10
N LYS A 13 -22.15 -5.84 -1.41
CA LYS A 13 -21.68 -4.56 -1.95
C LYS A 13 -22.30 -4.23 -3.30
N LEU A 14 -22.40 -5.21 -4.21
CA LEU A 14 -23.05 -5.01 -5.52
C LEU A 14 -24.50 -4.56 -5.35
N VAL A 15 -25.23 -5.16 -4.41
CA VAL A 15 -26.62 -4.79 -4.11
C VAL A 15 -26.73 -3.41 -3.47
N GLU A 16 -25.90 -3.12 -2.45
CA GLU A 16 -25.94 -1.84 -1.71
C GLU A 16 -25.58 -0.65 -2.61
N GLU A 17 -24.65 -0.83 -3.54
CA GLU A 17 -24.18 0.22 -4.45
C GLU A 17 -24.89 0.20 -5.82
N TYR A 18 -25.92 -0.65 -5.98
CA TYR A 18 -26.69 -0.79 -7.22
C TYR A 18 -25.83 -1.11 -8.45
N ILE A 19 -24.79 -1.94 -8.27
CA ILE A 19 -23.88 -2.35 -9.32
C ILE A 19 -24.37 -3.66 -9.94
N PRO A 20 -24.67 -3.71 -11.26
CA PRO A 20 -25.01 -4.97 -11.91
C PRO A 20 -23.82 -5.95 -11.92
N PRO A 21 -23.98 -7.23 -11.52
CA PRO A 21 -22.90 -8.21 -11.51
C PRO A 21 -22.18 -8.37 -12.85
N GLN A 22 -22.89 -8.14 -13.98
CA GLN A 22 -22.33 -8.17 -15.33
C GLN A 22 -21.21 -7.15 -15.52
N VAL A 23 -21.28 -6.01 -14.81
CA VAL A 23 -20.25 -4.95 -14.86
C VAL A 23 -18.99 -5.44 -14.16
N LEU A 24 -19.13 -6.07 -12.99
CA LEU A 24 -18.01 -6.68 -12.26
C LEU A 24 -17.31 -7.77 -13.09
N CYS A 25 -18.10 -8.61 -13.76
CA CYS A 25 -17.61 -9.77 -14.54
C CYS A 25 -17.12 -9.39 -15.94
N SER A 26 -17.28 -8.14 -16.38
CA SER A 26 -16.96 -7.72 -17.75
C SER A 26 -15.57 -8.16 -18.18
N ARG A 27 -15.48 -8.94 -19.26
CA ARG A 27 -14.26 -9.54 -19.82
C ARG A 27 -13.43 -10.41 -18.84
N LEU A 28 -13.87 -10.60 -17.61
CA LEU A 28 -13.17 -11.40 -16.60
C LEU A 28 -13.70 -12.83 -16.57
N CYS A 29 -15.02 -13.01 -16.46
CA CYS A 29 -15.70 -14.30 -16.51
C CYS A 29 -17.14 -14.13 -17.01
N SER A 30 -17.80 -15.26 -17.37
CA SER A 30 -19.22 -15.26 -17.70
C SER A 30 -20.08 -15.18 -16.43
N MET A 31 -21.34 -14.75 -16.58
CA MET A 31 -22.29 -14.75 -15.46
C MET A 31 -22.58 -16.16 -14.93
N ASP A 32 -22.55 -17.18 -15.79
CA ASP A 32 -22.70 -18.59 -15.37
C ASP A 32 -21.54 -19.00 -14.44
N ILE A 33 -20.31 -18.64 -14.79
CA ILE A 33 -19.13 -18.91 -13.95
C ILE A 33 -19.22 -18.13 -12.62
N PHE A 34 -19.61 -16.86 -12.65
CA PHE A 34 -19.78 -16.05 -11.44
C PHE A 34 -20.84 -16.66 -10.51
N ASN A 35 -21.97 -17.10 -11.05
CA ASN A 35 -23.02 -17.77 -10.28
C ASN A 35 -22.52 -19.07 -9.65
N LYS A 36 -21.71 -19.86 -10.37
CA LYS A 36 -21.08 -21.09 -9.83
C LYS A 36 -20.09 -20.78 -8.70
N TYR A 37 -19.34 -19.69 -8.80
CA TYR A 37 -18.50 -19.21 -7.69
C TYR A 37 -19.36 -18.89 -6.46
N CYS A 38 -20.43 -18.11 -6.63
CA CYS A 38 -21.34 -17.73 -5.53
C CYS A 38 -22.08 -18.93 -4.92
N ALA A 39 -22.39 -19.96 -5.71
CA ALA A 39 -23.02 -21.20 -5.24
C ALA A 39 -22.03 -22.19 -4.60
N GLY A 40 -20.70 -21.90 -4.63
CA GLY A 40 -19.68 -22.83 -4.14
C GLY A 40 -19.46 -24.07 -5.03
N GLU A 41 -20.04 -24.07 -6.23
CA GLU A 41 -19.92 -25.18 -7.19
C GLU A 41 -18.55 -25.17 -7.91
N MET A 42 -17.93 -24.00 -7.98
CA MET A 42 -16.62 -23.80 -8.59
C MET A 42 -15.73 -22.94 -7.68
N LYS A 43 -14.44 -23.30 -7.59
CA LYS A 43 -13.46 -22.52 -6.84
C LYS A 43 -13.02 -21.31 -7.67
N ILE A 44 -13.05 -20.11 -7.06
CA ILE A 44 -12.48 -18.91 -7.67
C ILE A 44 -10.96 -18.90 -7.50
N ASP A 45 -10.21 -18.57 -8.55
CA ASP A 45 -8.76 -18.39 -8.44
C ASP A 45 -8.40 -17.02 -7.88
N PHE A 46 -7.17 -16.92 -7.31
CA PHE A 46 -6.69 -15.71 -6.66
C PHE A 46 -6.69 -14.50 -7.59
N LEU A 47 -6.27 -14.66 -8.85
CA LEU A 47 -6.18 -13.54 -9.79
C LEU A 47 -7.55 -12.97 -10.12
N THR A 48 -8.53 -13.83 -10.39
CA THR A 48 -9.92 -13.43 -10.63
C THR A 48 -10.49 -12.68 -9.43
N LEU A 49 -10.29 -13.21 -8.22
CA LEU A 49 -10.77 -12.58 -7.00
C LEU A 49 -10.11 -11.21 -6.77
N ASN A 50 -8.80 -11.11 -6.96
CA ASN A 50 -8.06 -9.86 -6.81
C ASN A 50 -8.58 -8.77 -7.77
N VAL A 51 -8.83 -9.13 -9.03
CA VAL A 51 -9.44 -8.19 -9.99
C VAL A 51 -10.85 -7.78 -9.55
N MET A 52 -11.70 -8.72 -9.10
CA MET A 52 -13.05 -8.40 -8.62
C MET A 52 -13.04 -7.44 -7.42
N LEU A 53 -12.20 -7.72 -6.43
CA LEU A 53 -12.05 -6.84 -5.26
C LEU A 53 -11.55 -5.45 -5.68
N GLY A 54 -10.51 -5.39 -6.49
CA GLY A 54 -9.96 -4.13 -6.99
C GLY A 54 -10.97 -3.30 -7.78
N ARG A 55 -11.80 -3.94 -8.63
CA ARG A 55 -12.89 -3.27 -9.36
C ARG A 55 -13.96 -2.68 -8.44
N LEU A 56 -14.13 -3.27 -7.27
CA LEU A 56 -15.05 -2.78 -6.24
C LEU A 56 -14.39 -1.77 -5.27
N GLY A 57 -13.14 -1.38 -5.50
CA GLY A 57 -12.41 -0.49 -4.59
C GLY A 57 -12.10 -1.13 -3.23
N MET A 58 -12.08 -2.47 -3.16
CA MET A 58 -11.74 -3.23 -1.96
C MET A 58 -10.28 -3.67 -2.06
N ASP A 59 -9.52 -3.47 -0.98
CA ASP A 59 -8.11 -3.88 -0.96
C ASP A 59 -7.98 -5.37 -0.63
N CYS A 60 -7.27 -6.11 -1.47
CA CYS A 60 -6.98 -7.52 -1.24
C CYS A 60 -6.19 -7.73 0.07
N SER A 61 -5.40 -6.74 0.51
CA SER A 61 -4.65 -6.79 1.76
C SER A 61 -5.53 -6.74 3.01
N ASP A 62 -6.78 -6.30 2.88
CA ASP A 62 -7.75 -6.36 3.99
C ASP A 62 -8.16 -7.80 4.33
N PHE A 63 -7.91 -8.75 3.43
CA PHE A 63 -8.30 -10.14 3.58
C PHE A 63 -7.09 -11.05 3.74
N VAL A 64 -7.21 -12.10 4.54
CA VAL A 64 -6.23 -13.17 4.59
C VAL A 64 -6.36 -13.99 3.31
N THR A 65 -5.58 -13.64 2.31
CA THR A 65 -5.52 -14.35 1.03
C THR A 65 -4.30 -15.26 1.02
N TRP A 66 -4.51 -16.53 1.30
CA TRP A 66 -3.45 -17.52 1.16
C TRP A 66 -3.59 -18.25 -0.18
N VAL A 67 -2.46 -18.53 -0.78
CA VAL A 67 -2.37 -19.21 -2.07
C VAL A 67 -1.65 -20.54 -1.92
N ASP A 68 -2.06 -21.50 -2.73
CA ASP A 68 -1.36 -22.79 -2.82
C ASP A 68 0.02 -22.62 -3.50
N MET A 69 0.78 -23.69 -3.58
CA MET A 69 2.14 -23.64 -4.08
C MET A 69 2.21 -23.23 -5.56
N GLU A 70 1.27 -23.70 -6.39
CA GLU A 70 1.24 -23.38 -7.83
C GLU A 70 1.00 -21.88 -8.04
N ALA A 71 0.01 -21.31 -7.35
CA ALA A 71 -0.28 -19.89 -7.37
C ALA A 71 0.87 -19.07 -6.79
N TYR A 72 1.51 -19.54 -5.72
CA TYR A 72 2.68 -18.90 -5.12
C TYR A 72 3.85 -18.83 -6.08
N GLU A 73 4.17 -19.91 -6.80
CA GLU A 73 5.24 -19.93 -7.81
C GLU A 73 4.98 -18.91 -8.93
N TYR A 74 3.74 -18.85 -9.43
CA TYR A 74 3.37 -17.87 -10.45
C TYR A 74 3.48 -16.42 -9.96
N LEU A 75 2.95 -16.12 -8.77
CA LEU A 75 2.99 -14.77 -8.20
C LEU A 75 4.42 -14.35 -7.85
N SER A 76 5.24 -15.28 -7.34
CA SER A 76 6.67 -15.04 -7.10
C SER A 76 7.40 -14.73 -8.40
N TRP A 77 7.14 -15.51 -9.47
CA TRP A 77 7.67 -15.24 -10.78
C TRP A 77 7.23 -13.86 -11.33
N GLN A 78 5.95 -13.47 -11.16
CA GLN A 78 5.49 -12.13 -11.54
C GLN A 78 6.29 -11.03 -10.82
N ASN A 79 6.52 -11.18 -9.52
CA ASN A 79 7.29 -10.21 -8.75
C ASN A 79 8.75 -10.11 -9.24
N ASP A 80 9.41 -11.24 -9.53
CA ASP A 80 10.75 -11.26 -10.09
C ASP A 80 10.82 -10.57 -11.45
N VAL A 81 9.83 -10.78 -12.30
CA VAL A 81 9.69 -10.13 -13.62
C VAL A 81 9.53 -8.62 -13.44
N ILE A 82 8.64 -8.17 -12.58
CA ILE A 82 8.44 -6.73 -12.32
C ILE A 82 9.70 -6.10 -11.75
N GLN A 83 10.38 -6.78 -10.82
CA GLN A 83 11.66 -6.32 -10.29
C GLN A 83 12.69 -6.12 -11.38
N CYS A 84 12.81 -7.06 -12.34
CA CYS A 84 13.71 -6.91 -13.47
C CYS A 84 13.38 -5.72 -14.38
N ILE A 85 12.09 -5.39 -14.53
CA ILE A 85 11.64 -4.20 -15.27
C ILE A 85 12.09 -2.94 -14.52
N CYS A 86 11.86 -2.87 -13.22
CA CYS A 86 12.27 -1.74 -12.38
C CYS A 86 13.80 -1.54 -12.34
N GLU A 87 14.56 -2.64 -12.41
CA GLU A 87 16.03 -2.64 -12.46
C GLU A 87 16.58 -2.41 -13.88
N LYS A 88 15.73 -2.32 -14.90
CA LYS A 88 16.10 -2.22 -16.33
C LYS A 88 16.95 -3.40 -16.80
N ASN A 89 16.82 -4.57 -16.15
CA ASN A 89 17.60 -5.77 -16.46
C ASN A 89 16.90 -6.64 -17.52
N ILE A 90 16.96 -6.21 -18.78
CA ILE A 90 16.30 -6.86 -19.90
C ILE A 90 16.81 -8.30 -20.14
N TYR A 91 18.08 -8.58 -19.89
CA TYR A 91 18.64 -9.94 -20.05
C TYR A 91 18.01 -10.92 -19.06
N LYS A 92 17.95 -10.56 -17.77
CA LYS A 92 17.33 -11.38 -16.74
C LYS A 92 15.82 -11.50 -16.97
N LEU A 93 15.17 -10.42 -17.41
CA LEU A 93 13.74 -10.41 -17.75
C LEU A 93 13.43 -11.45 -18.86
N ARG A 94 14.19 -11.46 -19.95
CA ARG A 94 14.02 -12.46 -21.01
C ARG A 94 14.20 -13.89 -20.51
N TYR A 95 15.24 -14.11 -19.72
CA TYR A 95 15.50 -15.42 -19.13
C TYR A 95 14.31 -15.90 -18.29
N LEU A 96 13.77 -15.06 -17.39
CA LEU A 96 12.61 -15.38 -16.56
C LEU A 96 11.36 -15.69 -17.39
N VAL A 97 11.12 -14.92 -18.45
CA VAL A 97 9.95 -15.15 -19.32
C VAL A 97 10.09 -16.45 -20.12
N GLN A 98 11.29 -16.79 -20.60
CA GLN A 98 11.54 -18.01 -21.37
C GLN A 98 11.57 -19.26 -20.49
N SER A 99 12.06 -19.16 -19.26
CA SER A 99 12.22 -20.28 -18.32
C SER A 99 10.95 -20.58 -17.49
N ARG A 100 9.86 -19.78 -17.65
CA ARG A 100 8.64 -19.98 -16.88
C ARG A 100 8.02 -21.36 -17.12
N ASP A 101 7.76 -22.08 -16.04
CA ASP A 101 6.89 -23.26 -16.12
C ASP A 101 5.43 -22.81 -16.29
N LYS A 102 4.84 -23.12 -17.45
CA LYS A 102 3.45 -22.77 -17.77
C LYS A 102 2.44 -23.48 -16.87
N LYS A 103 2.81 -24.61 -16.27
CA LYS A 103 1.93 -25.37 -15.35
C LYS A 103 1.52 -24.55 -14.13
N SER A 104 2.38 -23.66 -13.65
CA SER A 104 2.07 -22.80 -12.51
C SER A 104 0.88 -21.86 -12.72
N SER A 105 0.46 -21.61 -13.96
CA SER A 105 -0.66 -20.74 -14.30
C SER A 105 -1.87 -21.48 -14.93
N GLU A 106 -1.83 -22.80 -15.10
CA GLU A 106 -2.90 -23.57 -15.77
C GLU A 106 -4.26 -23.47 -15.07
N LYS A 107 -4.26 -23.32 -13.74
CA LYS A 107 -5.49 -23.22 -12.93
C LYS A 107 -5.96 -21.79 -12.71
N MET A 108 -5.28 -20.80 -13.29
CA MET A 108 -5.58 -19.39 -13.14
C MET A 108 -6.37 -18.87 -14.34
N ASN A 109 -6.97 -17.69 -14.15
CA ASN A 109 -7.72 -17.04 -15.21
C ASN A 109 -6.81 -16.71 -16.41
N GLU A 110 -7.04 -17.39 -17.51
CA GLU A 110 -6.30 -17.25 -18.76
C GLU A 110 -6.21 -15.78 -19.24
N ARG A 111 -7.29 -15.00 -19.03
CA ARG A 111 -7.35 -13.61 -19.49
C ARG A 111 -6.44 -12.70 -18.64
N VAL A 112 -6.43 -12.90 -17.33
CA VAL A 112 -5.57 -12.14 -16.42
C VAL A 112 -4.10 -12.50 -16.64
N VAL A 113 -3.80 -13.79 -16.80
CA VAL A 113 -2.46 -14.26 -17.17
C VAL A 113 -2.05 -13.70 -18.54
N GLY A 114 -2.93 -13.78 -19.55
CA GLY A 114 -2.68 -13.25 -20.90
C GLY A 114 -2.43 -11.75 -20.92
N GLN A 115 -3.13 -10.97 -20.09
CA GLN A 115 -2.89 -9.54 -19.92
C GLN A 115 -1.46 -9.28 -19.47
N PHE A 116 -1.01 -9.93 -18.40
CA PHE A 116 0.33 -9.77 -17.86
C PHE A 116 1.40 -10.23 -18.86
N ASP A 117 1.23 -11.39 -19.47
CA ASP A 117 2.16 -11.91 -20.49
C ASP A 117 2.32 -10.97 -21.69
N SER A 118 1.23 -10.38 -22.16
CA SER A 118 1.25 -9.42 -23.27
C SER A 118 1.90 -8.10 -22.86
N LEU A 119 1.64 -7.62 -21.65
CA LEU A 119 2.30 -6.43 -21.11
C LEU A 119 3.82 -6.60 -21.10
N ILE A 120 4.32 -7.74 -20.59
CA ILE A 120 5.76 -8.01 -20.53
C ILE A 120 6.37 -8.11 -21.93
N LYS A 121 5.71 -8.79 -22.87
CA LYS A 121 6.16 -8.86 -24.27
C LYS A 121 6.24 -7.47 -24.90
N GLY A 122 5.26 -6.60 -24.62
CA GLY A 122 5.27 -5.22 -25.07
C GLY A 122 6.45 -4.41 -24.53
N ILE A 123 6.74 -4.53 -23.23
CA ILE A 123 7.88 -3.86 -22.59
C ILE A 123 9.21 -4.37 -23.17
N ILE A 124 9.37 -5.69 -23.38
CA ILE A 124 10.58 -6.27 -24.00
C ILE A 124 10.74 -5.76 -25.43
N ALA A 125 9.68 -5.82 -26.24
CA ALA A 125 9.73 -5.36 -27.63
C ALA A 125 10.11 -3.88 -27.73
N TYR A 126 9.56 -3.04 -26.85
CA TYR A 126 9.92 -1.63 -26.77
C TYR A 126 11.42 -1.44 -26.42
N ALA A 127 11.92 -2.14 -25.40
CA ALA A 127 13.34 -2.09 -25.03
C ALA A 127 14.29 -2.58 -26.14
N GLU A 128 13.78 -3.35 -27.10
CA GLU A 128 14.50 -3.81 -28.29
C GLU A 128 14.38 -2.85 -29.50
N GLY A 129 13.66 -1.73 -29.36
CA GLY A 129 13.38 -0.79 -30.45
C GLY A 129 12.36 -1.29 -31.47
N LYS A 130 11.59 -2.36 -31.16
CA LYS A 130 10.55 -2.93 -32.02
C LYS A 130 9.20 -2.27 -31.72
N ASN A 131 9.08 -0.99 -32.05
CA ASN A 131 7.95 -0.13 -31.63
C ASN A 131 6.58 -0.66 -32.09
N ASP A 132 6.43 -1.11 -33.34
CA ASP A 132 5.16 -1.65 -33.86
C ASP A 132 4.70 -2.90 -33.09
N ALA A 133 5.62 -3.85 -32.86
CA ALA A 133 5.32 -5.04 -32.07
C ALA A 133 5.01 -4.70 -30.61
N ALA A 134 5.70 -3.71 -30.04
CA ALA A 134 5.42 -3.23 -28.68
C ALA A 134 4.00 -2.69 -28.57
N VAL A 135 3.58 -1.83 -29.50
CA VAL A 135 2.22 -1.27 -29.55
C VAL A 135 1.16 -2.38 -29.71
N GLU A 136 1.39 -3.37 -30.57
CA GLU A 136 0.49 -4.50 -30.74
C GLU A 136 0.31 -5.30 -29.44
N PHE A 137 1.42 -5.70 -28.80
CA PHE A 137 1.36 -6.43 -27.53
C PHE A 137 0.68 -5.64 -26.43
N LEU A 138 0.93 -4.33 -26.31
CA LEU A 138 0.32 -3.49 -25.30
C LEU A 138 -1.18 -3.30 -25.52
N ASN A 139 -1.62 -3.15 -26.77
CA ASN A 139 -3.05 -3.13 -27.09
C ASN A 139 -3.73 -4.45 -26.73
N ASN A 140 -3.06 -5.59 -26.99
CA ASN A 140 -3.55 -6.90 -26.60
C ASN A 140 -3.65 -7.01 -25.07
N ALA A 141 -2.65 -6.50 -24.32
CA ALA A 141 -2.65 -6.50 -22.86
C ALA A 141 -3.90 -5.77 -22.30
N VAL A 142 -4.22 -4.61 -22.83
CA VAL A 142 -5.46 -3.89 -22.45
C VAL A 142 -6.69 -4.71 -22.85
N GLY A 143 -6.75 -5.22 -24.09
CA GLY A 143 -7.91 -5.90 -24.64
C GLY A 143 -8.30 -7.23 -23.96
N TYR A 144 -7.42 -7.86 -23.15
CA TYR A 144 -7.74 -9.12 -22.47
C TYR A 144 -8.89 -8.98 -21.48
N ILE A 145 -8.83 -8.00 -20.57
CA ILE A 145 -9.82 -7.85 -19.48
C ILE A 145 -10.45 -6.45 -19.42
N ILE A 146 -9.95 -5.46 -20.19
CA ILE A 146 -10.48 -4.11 -20.22
C ILE A 146 -11.26 -3.88 -21.53
N ASP A 147 -12.42 -3.25 -21.41
CA ASP A 147 -13.22 -2.82 -22.57
C ASP A 147 -13.12 -1.29 -22.72
N GLU A 148 -12.10 -0.83 -23.44
CA GLU A 148 -11.89 0.61 -23.68
C GLU A 148 -13.10 1.28 -24.32
N ASN A 149 -13.82 0.59 -25.22
CA ASN A 149 -14.99 1.16 -25.90
C ASN A 149 -16.08 1.55 -24.90
N LYS A 150 -16.30 0.73 -23.85
CA LYS A 150 -17.27 1.05 -22.81
C LYS A 150 -16.89 2.27 -21.98
N ILE A 151 -15.60 2.52 -21.79
CA ILE A 151 -15.11 3.76 -21.15
C ILE A 151 -15.40 4.94 -22.08
N GLU A 152 -15.22 4.74 -23.38
CA GLU A 152 -15.46 5.76 -24.42
C GLU A 152 -16.93 6.15 -24.54
N GLU A 153 -17.84 5.19 -24.36
CA GLU A 153 -19.29 5.39 -24.52
C GLU A 153 -20.01 5.79 -23.22
N ASN A 154 -19.27 6.12 -22.16
CA ASN A 154 -19.80 6.47 -20.82
C ASN A 154 -20.66 5.38 -20.15
N TYR A 155 -20.46 4.12 -20.50
CA TYR A 155 -21.09 3.01 -19.78
C TYR A 155 -20.58 2.89 -18.35
N ILE A 156 -21.36 2.20 -17.51
CA ILE A 156 -20.87 1.82 -16.18
C ILE A 156 -19.73 0.83 -16.38
N VAL A 157 -18.52 1.23 -16.00
CA VAL A 157 -17.31 0.40 -16.02
C VAL A 157 -16.71 0.41 -14.63
N LEU A 158 -16.17 -0.72 -14.21
CA LEU A 158 -15.35 -0.84 -13.00
C LEU A 158 -13.96 -1.29 -13.42
N LEU A 159 -12.94 -0.59 -12.93
CA LEU A 159 -11.54 -0.88 -13.17
C LEU A 159 -10.80 -1.03 -11.84
N SER A 160 -10.00 -2.06 -11.73
CA SER A 160 -9.05 -2.24 -10.63
C SER A 160 -7.82 -1.35 -10.80
N GLU A 161 -7.06 -1.12 -9.74
CA GLU A 161 -5.79 -0.38 -9.82
C GLU A 161 -4.85 -1.00 -10.86
N ASN A 162 -4.72 -2.33 -10.89
CA ASN A 162 -3.90 -3.04 -11.87
C ASN A 162 -4.31 -2.74 -13.30
N GLU A 163 -5.61 -2.77 -13.60
CA GLU A 163 -6.13 -2.48 -14.93
C GLU A 163 -5.81 -1.04 -15.35
N ILE A 164 -5.96 -0.09 -14.44
CA ILE A 164 -5.64 1.32 -14.70
C ILE A 164 -4.13 1.50 -14.94
N PHE A 165 -3.26 0.86 -14.15
CA PHE A 165 -1.81 0.93 -14.39
C PHE A 165 -1.41 0.29 -15.72
N VAL A 166 -2.02 -0.84 -16.12
CA VAL A 166 -1.78 -1.44 -17.44
C VAL A 166 -2.17 -0.47 -18.56
N MET A 167 -3.32 0.23 -18.43
CA MET A 167 -3.71 1.27 -19.38
C MET A 167 -2.72 2.44 -19.43
N LEU A 168 -2.31 2.94 -18.27
CA LEU A 168 -1.35 4.04 -18.18
C LEU A 168 0.02 3.67 -18.76
N ILE A 169 0.51 2.45 -18.53
CA ILE A 169 1.75 1.94 -19.15
C ILE A 169 1.58 1.85 -20.67
N ASN A 170 0.46 1.32 -21.16
CA ASN A 170 0.16 1.28 -22.59
C ASN A 170 0.19 2.69 -23.19
N TYR A 171 -0.52 3.64 -22.59
CA TYR A 171 -0.57 5.03 -23.09
C TYR A 171 0.79 5.71 -23.03
N SER A 172 1.56 5.50 -21.98
CA SER A 172 2.90 6.07 -21.82
C SER A 172 3.85 5.60 -22.94
N LEU A 173 3.90 4.28 -23.20
CA LEU A 173 4.77 3.73 -24.24
C LEU A 173 4.32 4.12 -25.65
N ARG A 174 3.00 4.11 -25.92
CA ARG A 174 2.44 4.57 -27.20
C ARG A 174 2.70 6.06 -27.45
N LEU A 175 2.55 6.88 -26.40
CA LEU A 175 2.85 8.30 -26.48
C LEU A 175 4.34 8.53 -26.82
N ARG A 176 5.23 7.78 -26.21
CA ARG A 176 6.67 7.85 -26.51
C ARG A 176 6.95 7.46 -27.98
N CYS A 177 6.38 6.36 -28.47
CA CYS A 177 6.50 5.97 -29.87
C CYS A 177 5.94 7.04 -30.82
N ALA A 178 4.77 7.62 -30.49
CA ALA A 178 4.16 8.67 -31.30
C ALA A 178 5.00 9.96 -31.34
N LYS A 179 5.64 10.33 -30.22
CA LYS A 179 6.55 11.48 -30.16
C LYS A 179 7.83 11.24 -30.96
N GLU A 180 8.46 10.08 -30.84
CA GLU A 180 9.65 9.72 -31.60
C GLU A 180 9.40 9.75 -33.12
N ALA A 181 8.20 9.34 -33.54
CA ALA A 181 7.77 9.35 -34.94
C ALA A 181 7.07 10.65 -35.38
N MET A 182 6.91 11.64 -34.49
CA MET A 182 6.19 12.92 -34.74
C MET A 182 4.75 12.75 -35.23
N LEU A 183 4.03 11.73 -34.76
CA LEU A 183 2.68 11.38 -35.19
C LEU A 183 1.60 12.16 -34.41
N VAL A 184 1.28 13.37 -34.84
CA VAL A 184 0.32 14.30 -34.19
C VAL A 184 -1.06 13.66 -34.00
N LYS A 185 -1.57 12.91 -35.00
CA LYS A 185 -2.89 12.26 -34.93
C LYS A 185 -2.94 11.20 -33.84
N ASP A 186 -1.85 10.45 -33.65
CA ASP A 186 -1.77 9.40 -32.63
C ASP A 186 -1.68 10.03 -31.24
N MET A 187 -0.91 11.12 -31.08
CA MET A 187 -0.87 11.89 -29.83
C MET A 187 -2.25 12.42 -29.45
N ASP A 188 -3.01 13.02 -30.38
CA ASP A 188 -4.37 13.50 -30.12
C ASP A 188 -5.32 12.35 -29.74
N SER A 189 -5.24 11.22 -30.44
CA SER A 189 -6.04 10.03 -30.12
C SER A 189 -5.75 9.50 -28.71
N ILE A 190 -4.46 9.39 -28.33
CA ILE A 190 -4.05 8.97 -26.99
C ILE A 190 -4.52 10.00 -25.95
N GLY A 191 -4.39 11.30 -26.24
CA GLY A 191 -4.85 12.38 -25.37
C GLY A 191 -6.33 12.30 -25.05
N LYS A 192 -7.17 11.97 -26.03
CA LYS A 192 -8.61 11.76 -25.84
C LYS A 192 -8.89 10.56 -24.92
N LYS A 193 -8.16 9.47 -25.07
CA LYS A 193 -8.29 8.28 -24.21
C LYS A 193 -7.88 8.59 -22.77
N ILE A 194 -6.76 9.30 -22.58
CA ILE A 194 -6.29 9.72 -21.26
C ILE A 194 -7.29 10.66 -20.59
N TYR A 195 -7.86 11.62 -21.34
CA TYR A 195 -8.88 12.52 -20.81
C TYR A 195 -10.12 11.77 -20.32
N ARG A 196 -10.56 10.73 -21.03
CA ARG A 196 -11.68 9.87 -20.61
C ARG A 196 -11.33 9.09 -19.35
N LEU A 197 -10.10 8.54 -19.25
CA LEU A 197 -9.63 7.89 -18.06
C LEU A 197 -9.58 8.86 -16.85
N MET A 198 -9.13 10.10 -17.06
CA MET A 198 -9.17 11.15 -16.03
C MET A 198 -10.59 11.43 -15.56
N SER A 199 -11.54 11.54 -16.51
CA SER A 199 -12.97 11.74 -16.21
C SER A 199 -13.54 10.55 -15.42
N TYR A 200 -13.15 9.31 -15.77
CA TYR A 200 -13.50 8.12 -15.03
C TYR A 200 -12.97 8.17 -13.59
N LEU A 201 -11.71 8.50 -13.39
CA LEU A 201 -11.08 8.60 -12.06
C LEU A 201 -11.78 9.63 -11.17
N ARG A 202 -12.24 10.75 -11.74
CA ARG A 202 -12.97 11.84 -11.04
C ARG A 202 -14.47 11.60 -10.88
N SER A 203 -15.01 10.52 -11.43
CA SER A 203 -16.46 10.25 -11.44
C SER A 203 -17.05 9.80 -10.11
N GLY A 204 -16.24 9.61 -9.07
CA GLY A 204 -16.63 9.03 -7.77
C GLY A 204 -16.84 7.51 -7.79
N LYS A 205 -16.53 6.84 -8.91
CA LYS A 205 -16.57 5.37 -9.00
C LYS A 205 -15.33 4.71 -8.38
N CYS A 206 -14.22 5.44 -8.34
CA CYS A 206 -13.01 5.03 -7.65
C CYS A 206 -13.02 5.53 -6.20
N ASP A 207 -12.39 4.78 -5.29
CA ASP A 207 -12.07 5.33 -3.98
C ASP A 207 -11.15 6.54 -4.13
N ILE A 208 -11.31 7.54 -3.26
CA ILE A 208 -10.53 8.78 -3.32
C ILE A 208 -9.02 8.55 -3.22
N ARG A 209 -8.58 7.47 -2.55
CA ARG A 209 -7.16 7.11 -2.46
C ARG A 209 -6.65 6.55 -3.79
N GLN A 210 -7.46 5.74 -4.46
CA GLN A 210 -7.16 5.24 -5.80
C GLN A 210 -7.08 6.39 -6.80
N GLU A 211 -8.05 7.33 -6.74
CA GLU A 211 -8.02 8.55 -7.53
C GLU A 211 -6.72 9.32 -7.31
N ALA A 212 -6.37 9.63 -6.06
CA ALA A 212 -5.16 10.39 -5.72
C ALA A 212 -3.85 9.68 -6.11
N LYS A 213 -3.86 8.35 -6.16
CA LYS A 213 -2.71 7.54 -6.58
C LYS A 213 -2.51 7.52 -8.09
N MET A 214 -3.60 7.53 -8.89
CA MET A 214 -3.55 7.27 -10.33
C MET A 214 -3.78 8.51 -11.21
N TYR A 215 -4.64 9.44 -10.76
CA TYR A 215 -4.96 10.64 -11.50
C TYR A 215 -3.72 11.49 -11.86
N PRO A 216 -2.71 11.67 -10.97
CA PRO A 216 -1.53 12.47 -11.32
C PRO A 216 -0.76 11.96 -12.54
N TYR A 217 -0.69 10.65 -12.75
CA TYR A 217 -0.03 10.08 -13.94
C TYR A 217 -0.79 10.40 -15.22
N ALA A 218 -2.12 10.24 -15.20
CA ALA A 218 -2.98 10.56 -16.33
C ALA A 218 -2.93 12.06 -16.64
N ALA A 219 -3.02 12.91 -15.61
CA ALA A 219 -2.96 14.37 -15.75
C ALA A 219 -1.62 14.84 -16.32
N TYR A 220 -0.50 14.27 -15.87
CA TYR A 220 0.82 14.57 -16.39
C TYR A 220 0.93 14.25 -17.89
N MET A 221 0.54 13.04 -18.29
CA MET A 221 0.57 12.64 -19.69
C MET A 221 -0.37 13.50 -20.55
N TYR A 222 -1.56 13.83 -20.04
CA TYR A 222 -2.50 14.69 -20.73
C TYR A 222 -1.93 16.09 -20.94
N ALA A 223 -1.38 16.70 -19.88
CA ALA A 223 -0.77 18.04 -19.96
C ALA A 223 0.40 18.07 -20.94
N ASP A 224 1.27 17.06 -20.91
CA ASP A 224 2.38 16.91 -21.85
C ASP A 224 1.90 16.83 -23.32
N ILE A 225 0.85 16.05 -23.60
CA ILE A 225 0.24 15.99 -24.93
C ILE A 225 -0.32 17.36 -25.35
N GLN A 226 -1.03 18.05 -24.45
CA GLN A 226 -1.63 19.35 -24.78
C GLN A 226 -0.55 20.41 -25.09
N VAL A 227 0.58 20.39 -24.36
CA VAL A 227 1.74 21.24 -24.66
C VAL A 227 2.28 20.94 -26.07
N GLN A 228 2.46 19.66 -26.42
CA GLN A 228 2.96 19.24 -27.74
C GLN A 228 2.01 19.60 -28.89
N LEU A 229 0.69 19.61 -28.62
CA LEU A 229 -0.34 19.99 -29.59
C LEU A 229 -0.56 21.50 -29.70
N GLY A 230 0.16 22.33 -28.91
CA GLY A 230 0.04 23.77 -28.93
C GLY A 230 -1.15 24.33 -28.13
N HIS A 231 -1.70 23.55 -27.19
CA HIS A 231 -2.83 23.90 -26.32
C HIS A 231 -2.47 23.84 -24.84
N PRO A 232 -1.35 24.48 -24.38
CA PRO A 232 -0.86 24.36 -23.01
C PRO A 232 -1.90 24.77 -21.95
N GLU A 233 -2.82 25.70 -22.26
CA GLU A 233 -3.88 26.17 -21.37
C GLU A 233 -4.79 25.04 -20.85
N ARG A 234 -4.95 23.96 -21.64
CA ARG A 234 -5.76 22.79 -21.26
C ARG A 234 -5.12 21.92 -20.19
N GLY A 235 -3.79 22.07 -19.97
CA GLY A 235 -3.05 21.35 -18.95
C GLY A 235 -3.13 21.98 -17.55
N ILE A 236 -3.53 23.27 -17.43
CA ILE A 236 -3.51 24.00 -16.16
C ILE A 236 -4.35 23.30 -15.08
N VAL A 237 -5.65 23.13 -15.32
CA VAL A 237 -6.59 22.56 -14.35
C VAL A 237 -6.21 21.12 -13.99
N PRO A 238 -5.91 20.21 -14.93
CA PRO A 238 -5.42 18.89 -14.61
C PRO A 238 -4.19 18.85 -13.69
N CYS A 239 -3.21 19.74 -13.93
CA CYS A 239 -2.02 19.82 -13.09
C CYS A 239 -2.37 20.32 -11.67
N GLN A 240 -3.19 21.36 -11.53
CA GLN A 240 -3.63 21.87 -10.23
C GLN A 240 -4.39 20.83 -9.42
N ASP A 241 -5.35 20.15 -10.05
CA ASP A 241 -6.11 19.06 -9.43
C ASP A 241 -5.19 17.94 -8.96
N ALA A 242 -4.22 17.55 -9.77
CA ALA A 242 -3.25 16.52 -9.43
C ALA A 242 -2.36 16.92 -8.24
N ILE A 243 -1.85 18.16 -8.22
CA ILE A 243 -1.05 18.69 -7.12
C ILE A 243 -1.86 18.67 -5.82
N GLU A 244 -3.11 19.15 -5.84
CA GLU A 244 -3.96 19.21 -4.65
C GLU A 244 -4.33 17.80 -4.14
N LEU A 245 -4.65 16.85 -5.03
CA LEU A 245 -4.88 15.45 -4.66
C LEU A 245 -3.65 14.81 -4.00
N MET A 246 -2.46 15.03 -4.57
CA MET A 246 -1.21 14.52 -4.01
C MET A 246 -0.94 15.11 -2.62
N ARG A 247 -1.13 16.41 -2.44
CA ARG A 247 -0.96 17.10 -1.15
C ARG A 247 -1.91 16.54 -0.09
N LYS A 248 -3.20 16.46 -0.42
CA LYS A 248 -4.26 16.03 0.50
C LYS A 248 -4.12 14.58 0.93
N HIS A 249 -3.66 13.70 0.03
CA HIS A 249 -3.58 12.26 0.28
C HIS A 249 -2.15 11.75 0.50
N ASN A 250 -1.18 12.65 0.64
CA ASN A 250 0.21 12.33 0.96
C ASN A 250 0.88 11.41 -0.09
N PHE A 251 0.78 11.78 -1.38
CA PHE A 251 1.52 11.14 -2.46
C PHE A 251 2.58 12.08 -3.00
N SER A 252 3.86 11.68 -3.00
CA SER A 252 4.98 12.53 -3.42
C SER A 252 5.62 12.12 -4.74
N ARG A 253 5.37 10.88 -5.21
CA ARG A 253 6.13 10.29 -6.34
C ARG A 253 6.06 11.11 -7.62
N MET A 254 4.89 11.69 -7.93
CA MET A 254 4.69 12.56 -9.10
C MET A 254 4.74 14.07 -8.78
N LEU A 255 5.07 14.46 -7.55
CA LEU A 255 4.94 15.86 -7.14
C LEU A 255 5.90 16.78 -7.91
N ILE A 256 7.18 16.43 -7.99
CA ILE A 256 8.19 17.24 -8.73
C ILE A 256 7.92 17.24 -10.24
N PRO A 257 7.69 16.11 -10.91
CA PRO A 257 7.31 16.11 -12.32
C PRO A 257 6.07 16.98 -12.60
N MET A 258 5.07 16.90 -11.74
CA MET A 258 3.82 17.66 -11.91
C MET A 258 4.03 19.16 -11.69
N LEU A 259 4.81 19.54 -10.65
CA LEU A 259 5.15 20.93 -10.41
C LEU A 259 5.97 21.53 -11.58
N ASN A 260 6.95 20.79 -12.11
CA ASN A 260 7.70 21.22 -13.28
C ASN A 260 6.77 21.40 -14.49
N MET A 261 5.91 20.42 -14.79
CA MET A 261 4.95 20.50 -15.90
C MET A 261 4.03 21.73 -15.75
N TYR A 262 3.50 21.98 -14.56
CA TYR A 262 2.66 23.13 -14.29
C TYR A 262 3.41 24.45 -14.51
N LEU A 263 4.64 24.58 -13.99
CA LEU A 263 5.46 25.78 -14.14
C LEU A 263 5.89 26.01 -15.60
N ASP A 264 6.19 24.96 -16.36
CA ASP A 264 6.50 25.04 -17.79
C ASP A 264 5.29 25.56 -18.57
N ILE A 265 4.09 25.09 -18.26
CA ILE A 265 2.84 25.60 -18.87
C ILE A 265 2.65 27.08 -18.54
N MET A 266 2.83 27.48 -17.27
CA MET A 266 2.67 28.89 -16.87
C MET A 266 3.70 29.79 -17.54
N ASN A 267 4.92 29.31 -17.74
CA ASN A 267 5.98 30.04 -18.47
C ASN A 267 5.64 30.18 -19.96
N ILE A 268 5.21 29.09 -20.64
CA ILE A 268 4.79 29.14 -22.06
C ILE A 268 3.67 30.15 -22.27
N LEU A 269 2.76 30.30 -21.30
CA LEU A 269 1.63 31.22 -21.36
C LEU A 269 1.97 32.65 -20.90
N GLY A 270 3.19 32.89 -20.38
CA GLY A 270 3.62 34.20 -19.87
C GLY A 270 2.87 34.64 -18.61
N ILE A 271 2.41 33.72 -17.76
CA ILE A 271 1.66 33.98 -16.52
C ILE A 271 2.31 33.36 -15.27
N GLU A 272 3.61 33.19 -15.29
CA GLU A 272 4.42 32.53 -14.26
C GLU A 272 4.38 33.21 -12.88
N ASP A 273 4.01 34.50 -12.81
CA ASP A 273 3.82 35.23 -11.56
C ASP A 273 2.69 34.65 -10.70
N ARG A 274 1.75 33.95 -11.31
CA ARG A 274 0.63 33.29 -10.62
C ARG A 274 1.00 31.98 -9.96
N ALA A 275 2.20 31.46 -10.18
CA ALA A 275 2.67 30.15 -9.70
C ALA A 275 3.74 30.28 -8.59
N SER A 276 3.67 31.32 -7.77
CA SER A 276 4.70 31.60 -6.74
C SER A 276 4.71 30.55 -5.61
N GLU A 277 3.56 29.96 -5.27
CA GLU A 277 3.45 28.91 -4.26
C GLU A 277 4.08 27.61 -4.76
N GLU A 278 3.78 27.24 -6.00
CA GLU A 278 4.30 26.03 -6.64
C GLU A 278 5.82 26.11 -6.86
N LYS A 279 6.37 27.29 -7.19
CA LYS A 279 7.82 27.52 -7.26
C LYS A 279 8.50 27.29 -5.90
N LYS A 280 7.91 27.78 -4.80
CA LYS A 280 8.42 27.53 -3.45
C LYS A 280 8.35 26.06 -3.09
N MET A 281 7.22 25.41 -3.39
CA MET A 281 7.00 23.98 -3.14
C MET A 281 8.02 23.13 -3.91
N LEU A 282 8.25 23.44 -5.18
CA LEU A 282 9.25 22.75 -6.01
C LEU A 282 10.65 22.87 -5.40
N SER A 283 11.07 24.09 -5.04
CA SER A 283 12.38 24.32 -4.42
C SER A 283 12.55 23.52 -3.13
N ALA A 284 11.54 23.55 -2.25
CA ALA A 284 11.57 22.83 -0.99
C ALA A 284 11.67 21.29 -1.19
N TRP A 285 10.95 20.75 -2.16
CA TRP A 285 11.00 19.31 -2.45
C TRP A 285 12.28 18.88 -3.17
N GLN A 286 12.88 19.74 -3.97
CA GLN A 286 14.22 19.49 -4.52
C GLN A 286 15.28 19.39 -3.42
N GLU A 287 15.18 20.19 -2.36
CA GLU A 287 16.04 20.07 -1.18
C GLU A 287 15.81 18.74 -0.43
N VAL A 288 14.56 18.28 -0.28
CA VAL A 288 14.22 16.96 0.31
C VAL A 288 14.85 15.83 -0.51
N LEU A 289 14.74 15.86 -1.86
CA LEU A 289 15.36 14.83 -2.71
C LEU A 289 16.89 14.91 -2.70
N THR A 290 17.47 16.09 -2.59
CA THR A 290 18.91 16.26 -2.41
C THR A 290 19.36 15.60 -1.11
N LEU A 291 18.61 15.80 -0.04
CA LEU A 291 18.86 15.15 1.25
C LEU A 291 18.68 13.63 1.18
N LYS A 292 17.66 13.14 0.45
CA LYS A 292 17.49 11.71 0.16
C LYS A 292 18.77 11.11 -0.45
N LYS A 293 19.34 11.79 -1.45
CA LYS A 293 20.58 11.38 -2.11
C LYS A 293 21.79 11.43 -1.17
N GLU A 294 21.93 12.49 -0.37
CA GLU A 294 22.97 12.61 0.67
C GLU A 294 22.91 11.46 1.68
N TRP A 295 21.72 10.94 1.98
CA TRP A 295 21.52 9.81 2.89
C TRP A 295 21.64 8.42 2.21
N GLY A 296 22.06 8.37 0.94
CA GLY A 296 22.27 7.13 0.18
C GLY A 296 21.01 6.55 -0.45
N GLY A 297 19.90 7.29 -0.46
CA GLY A 297 18.69 6.89 -1.17
C GLY A 297 18.82 7.10 -2.70
N VAL A 298 18.09 6.30 -3.45
CA VAL A 298 18.01 6.45 -4.91
C VAL A 298 16.96 7.51 -5.23
N VAL A 299 17.37 8.54 -5.99
CA VAL A 299 16.43 9.49 -6.58
C VAL A 299 16.05 8.94 -7.96
N GLU A 300 14.77 8.65 -8.15
CA GLU A 300 14.25 8.14 -9.41
C GLU A 300 14.44 9.19 -10.52
N ASP A 301 14.80 8.72 -11.70
CA ASP A 301 14.75 9.56 -12.89
C ASP A 301 13.28 9.80 -13.25
N THR A 302 12.79 10.97 -12.87
CA THR A 302 11.40 11.37 -13.09
C THR A 302 11.08 11.65 -14.56
N ALA A 303 12.06 11.58 -15.46
CA ALA A 303 11.85 11.70 -16.90
C ALA A 303 11.17 10.44 -17.49
N ASP A 304 11.29 9.27 -16.82
CA ASP A 304 10.67 8.04 -17.28
C ASP A 304 9.44 7.63 -16.46
N ILE A 305 8.29 8.20 -16.83
CA ILE A 305 7.00 7.87 -16.20
C ILE A 305 6.66 6.38 -16.30
N THR A 306 7.13 5.67 -17.32
CA THR A 306 6.85 4.23 -17.52
C THR A 306 7.50 3.39 -16.42
N GLU A 307 8.73 3.72 -16.03
CA GLU A 307 9.41 3.04 -14.92
C GLU A 307 8.64 3.22 -13.61
N ILE A 308 8.18 4.46 -13.35
CA ILE A 308 7.41 4.76 -12.14
C ILE A 308 6.09 3.96 -12.14
N LEU A 309 5.39 3.90 -13.27
CA LEU A 309 4.15 3.13 -13.42
C LEU A 309 4.37 1.62 -13.20
N CYS A 310 5.50 1.06 -13.67
CA CYS A 310 5.85 -0.34 -13.43
C CYS A 310 6.08 -0.63 -11.93
N LYS A 311 6.71 0.29 -11.19
CA LYS A 311 6.84 0.19 -9.73
C LYS A 311 5.49 0.24 -9.03
N CYS A 312 4.60 1.12 -9.45
CA CYS A 312 3.24 1.17 -8.91
C CYS A 312 2.46 -0.12 -9.15
N LEU A 313 2.61 -0.71 -10.34
CA LEU A 313 2.01 -2.01 -10.66
C LEU A 313 2.56 -3.13 -9.75
N ALA A 314 3.86 -3.10 -9.43
CA ALA A 314 4.47 -4.03 -8.48
C ALA A 314 3.82 -3.96 -7.10
N GLU A 315 3.59 -2.76 -6.60
CA GLU A 315 2.98 -2.52 -5.28
C GLU A 315 1.54 -3.03 -5.19
N CYS A 316 0.82 -3.12 -6.32
CA CYS A 316 -0.56 -3.62 -6.35
C CYS A 316 -0.66 -5.16 -6.23
N ASN A 317 0.42 -5.91 -6.45
CA ASN A 317 0.37 -7.38 -6.56
C ASN A 317 0.87 -8.13 -5.31
N CYS A 318 1.09 -7.45 -4.18
CA CYS A 318 1.88 -7.98 -3.07
C CYS A 318 1.07 -8.59 -1.90
N ALA A 319 -0.25 -8.61 -1.97
CA ALA A 319 -1.11 -8.96 -0.82
C ALA A 319 -1.52 -10.44 -0.83
N TYR A 320 -0.58 -11.36 -0.77
CA TYR A 320 -0.87 -12.80 -0.60
C TYR A 320 0.09 -13.44 0.39
N GLU A 321 -0.33 -14.54 0.98
CA GLU A 321 0.47 -15.35 1.89
C GLU A 321 0.59 -16.79 1.35
N ALA A 322 1.78 -17.36 1.44
CA ALA A 322 2.01 -18.73 1.01
C ALA A 322 1.47 -19.72 2.07
N MET A 323 0.60 -20.64 1.66
CA MET A 323 -0.02 -21.62 2.56
C MET A 323 1.03 -22.40 3.39
N HIS A 324 2.13 -22.81 2.77
CA HIS A 324 3.18 -23.56 3.45
C HIS A 324 3.88 -22.75 4.54
N GLU A 325 4.09 -21.45 4.33
CA GLU A 325 4.67 -20.54 5.31
C GLU A 325 3.71 -20.27 6.45
N LEU A 326 2.43 -20.02 6.15
CA LEU A 326 1.39 -19.86 7.17
C LEU A 326 1.33 -21.08 8.09
N ILE A 327 1.28 -22.29 7.55
CA ILE A 327 1.27 -23.53 8.36
C ILE A 327 2.48 -23.56 9.30
N LYS A 328 3.68 -23.28 8.79
CA LYS A 328 4.91 -23.25 9.59
C LYS A 328 4.86 -22.17 10.67
N MET A 329 4.47 -20.94 10.32
CA MET A 329 4.43 -19.81 11.25
C MET A 329 3.37 -19.98 12.33
N TYR A 330 2.18 -20.50 11.98
CA TYR A 330 1.14 -20.79 12.97
C TYR A 330 1.54 -21.97 13.87
N ARG A 331 2.19 -23.00 13.35
CA ARG A 331 2.72 -24.08 14.19
C ARG A 331 3.73 -23.56 15.23
N ILE A 332 4.63 -22.66 14.83
CA ILE A 332 5.58 -22.02 15.73
C ILE A 332 4.84 -21.16 16.76
N ARG A 333 3.82 -20.41 16.34
CA ARG A 333 2.95 -19.60 17.21
C ARG A 333 2.28 -20.44 18.30
N GLU A 334 1.73 -21.60 17.92
CA GLU A 334 1.09 -22.52 18.87
C GLU A 334 2.10 -23.31 19.72
N GLY A 335 3.40 -23.13 19.52
CA GLY A 335 4.46 -23.82 20.24
C GLY A 335 4.55 -25.31 19.94
N ILE A 336 3.96 -25.77 18.85
CA ILE A 336 3.83 -27.18 18.47
C ILE A 336 5.01 -27.63 17.61
N THR A 337 5.54 -28.81 17.88
CA THR A 337 6.55 -29.44 17.02
C THR A 337 5.93 -30.07 15.79
N GLN A 338 6.73 -30.29 14.73
CA GLN A 338 6.25 -31.05 13.55
C GLN A 338 5.73 -32.45 13.91
N LYS A 339 6.33 -33.10 14.93
CA LYS A 339 5.90 -34.40 15.43
C LYS A 339 4.51 -34.33 16.06
N GLU A 340 4.24 -33.35 16.91
CA GLU A 340 2.92 -33.15 17.53
C GLU A 340 1.87 -32.84 16.47
N LEU A 341 2.17 -31.93 15.53
CA LEU A 341 1.26 -31.63 14.42
C LEU A 341 0.96 -32.89 13.57
N SER A 342 1.96 -33.72 13.33
CA SER A 342 1.83 -34.99 12.62
C SER A 342 0.84 -35.93 13.32
N ILE A 343 0.97 -36.12 14.63
CA ILE A 343 0.08 -36.96 15.44
C ILE A 343 -1.34 -36.41 15.41
N ASP A 344 -1.51 -35.11 15.65
CA ASP A 344 -2.82 -34.47 15.77
C ASP A 344 -3.60 -34.44 14.45
N THR A 345 -2.90 -34.43 13.32
CA THR A 345 -3.51 -34.32 11.99
C THR A 345 -3.57 -35.61 11.20
N GLY A 346 -2.90 -36.68 11.68
CA GLY A 346 -2.82 -37.96 10.99
C GLY A 346 -1.94 -37.96 9.74
N TYR A 347 -1.09 -36.96 9.57
CA TYR A 347 0.00 -36.98 8.58
C TYR A 347 1.25 -37.63 9.20
N ASP A 348 2.12 -38.22 8.38
CA ASP A 348 3.46 -38.55 8.84
C ASP A 348 4.35 -37.29 8.95
N MET A 349 5.39 -37.36 9.77
CA MET A 349 6.28 -36.23 10.03
C MET A 349 6.99 -35.73 8.74
N LYS A 350 7.30 -36.65 7.82
CA LYS A 350 7.93 -36.31 6.53
C LYS A 350 6.96 -35.48 5.67
N SER A 351 5.69 -35.86 5.64
CA SER A 351 4.65 -35.10 4.91
C SER A 351 4.47 -33.70 5.50
N ILE A 352 4.44 -33.54 6.83
CA ILE A 352 4.39 -32.20 7.45
C ILE A 352 5.61 -31.37 7.05
N TRP A 353 6.82 -31.95 7.11
CA TRP A 353 8.04 -31.28 6.67
C TRP A 353 8.00 -30.88 5.19
N MET A 354 7.51 -31.77 4.32
CA MET A 354 7.37 -31.49 2.89
C MET A 354 6.35 -30.37 2.63
N ILE A 355 5.23 -30.33 3.36
CA ILE A 355 4.24 -29.27 3.28
C ILE A 355 4.84 -27.92 3.68
N GLU A 356 5.52 -27.85 4.82
CA GLU A 356 6.14 -26.60 5.32
C GLU A 356 7.33 -26.11 4.47
N ASN A 357 7.90 -26.94 3.60
CA ASN A 357 8.98 -26.59 2.68
C ASN A 357 8.52 -26.52 1.20
N ALA A 358 7.22 -26.36 0.95
CA ALA A 358 6.64 -26.21 -0.39
C ALA A 358 6.94 -27.38 -1.34
N ARG A 359 7.11 -28.60 -0.81
CA ARG A 359 7.38 -29.83 -1.59
C ARG A 359 6.16 -30.74 -1.75
N GLN A 360 5.07 -30.43 -1.06
CA GLN A 360 3.83 -31.19 -1.10
C GLN A 360 2.66 -30.27 -0.76
N ILE A 361 1.57 -30.38 -1.54
CA ILE A 361 0.30 -29.72 -1.22
C ILE A 361 -0.55 -30.70 -0.38
N PRO A 362 -1.08 -30.28 0.78
CA PRO A 362 -1.95 -31.14 1.58
C PRO A 362 -3.28 -31.38 0.84
N HIS A 363 -3.83 -32.57 0.98
CA HIS A 363 -5.21 -32.85 0.50
C HIS A 363 -6.21 -31.95 1.24
N LYS A 364 -7.34 -31.60 0.60
CA LYS A 364 -8.37 -30.71 1.16
C LYS A 364 -8.78 -31.07 2.59
N SER A 365 -9.08 -32.35 2.85
CA SER A 365 -9.45 -32.82 4.19
C SER A 365 -8.30 -32.76 5.20
N GLY A 366 -7.07 -33.00 4.75
CA GLY A 366 -5.88 -32.90 5.57
C GLY A 366 -5.54 -31.45 5.91
N TYR A 367 -5.68 -30.54 4.94
CA TYR A 367 -5.52 -29.11 5.18
C TYR A 367 -6.51 -28.58 6.23
N VAL A 368 -7.79 -29.00 6.14
CA VAL A 368 -8.81 -28.63 7.14
C VAL A 368 -8.39 -29.08 8.55
N ARG A 369 -7.82 -30.29 8.70
CA ARG A 369 -7.30 -30.75 10.00
C ARG A 369 -6.13 -29.91 10.49
N ILE A 370 -5.14 -29.61 9.63
CA ILE A 370 -4.00 -28.74 9.96
C ILE A 370 -4.51 -27.36 10.38
N ARG A 371 -5.39 -26.74 9.58
CA ARG A 371 -5.96 -25.43 9.85
C ARG A 371 -6.66 -25.37 11.21
N ASN A 372 -7.55 -26.34 11.49
CA ASN A 372 -8.30 -26.39 12.74
C ASN A 372 -7.36 -26.60 13.94
N ARG A 373 -6.34 -27.47 13.80
CA ARG A 373 -5.37 -27.70 14.85
C ARG A 373 -4.51 -26.47 15.16
N LEU A 374 -4.19 -25.68 14.16
CA LEU A 374 -3.33 -24.50 14.28
C LEU A 374 -4.11 -23.18 14.44
N ASN A 375 -5.44 -23.22 14.54
CA ASN A 375 -6.30 -22.03 14.60
C ASN A 375 -6.04 -21.03 13.46
N ILE A 376 -5.67 -21.54 12.26
CA ILE A 376 -5.51 -20.72 11.07
C ILE A 376 -6.89 -20.26 10.62
N LEU A 377 -7.05 -18.96 10.39
CA LEU A 377 -8.31 -18.41 9.85
C LEU A 377 -8.64 -19.05 8.50
N PRO A 378 -9.92 -19.23 8.19
CA PRO A 378 -10.34 -19.57 6.82
C PRO A 378 -9.78 -18.55 5.84
N GLY A 379 -9.37 -19.01 4.65
CA GLY A 379 -8.94 -18.12 3.59
C GLY A 379 -10.03 -17.10 3.21
N TYR A 380 -9.59 -15.92 2.75
CA TYR A 380 -10.48 -14.83 2.34
C TYR A 380 -11.37 -14.27 3.45
N THR A 381 -10.96 -14.38 4.70
CA THR A 381 -11.57 -13.67 5.82
C THR A 381 -10.83 -12.36 6.05
N HIS A 382 -11.52 -11.36 6.61
CA HIS A 382 -10.87 -10.10 6.96
C HIS A 382 -9.72 -10.33 7.96
N SER A 383 -8.60 -9.61 7.80
CA SER A 383 -7.38 -9.85 8.59
C SER A 383 -7.50 -9.46 10.07
N ASP A 384 -8.31 -8.42 10.36
CA ASP A 384 -8.47 -7.86 11.72
C ASP A 384 -9.71 -8.34 12.44
N ILE A 385 -10.80 -8.61 11.71
CA ILE A 385 -12.09 -9.00 12.27
C ILE A 385 -12.65 -10.21 11.52
N TYR A 386 -13.46 -10.99 12.20
CA TYR A 386 -14.29 -11.96 11.51
C TYR A 386 -15.60 -11.27 11.10
N CYS A 387 -15.80 -11.04 9.82
CA CYS A 387 -17.01 -10.40 9.31
C CYS A 387 -17.68 -11.25 8.23
N THR A 388 -19.01 -11.24 8.22
CA THR A 388 -19.86 -12.00 7.29
C THR A 388 -20.72 -11.07 6.44
N SER A 389 -20.54 -9.74 6.55
CA SER A 389 -21.31 -8.73 5.83
C SER A 389 -20.45 -7.58 5.32
N TYR A 390 -20.86 -7.00 4.20
CA TYR A 390 -20.23 -5.78 3.67
C TYR A 390 -20.37 -4.60 4.64
N LYS A 391 -21.47 -4.53 5.39
CA LYS A 391 -21.68 -3.51 6.42
C LYS A 391 -20.60 -3.55 7.51
N ALA A 392 -20.26 -4.72 8.03
CA ALA A 392 -19.17 -4.86 9.02
C ALA A 392 -17.81 -4.46 8.43
N TYR A 393 -17.52 -4.86 7.18
CA TYR A 393 -16.31 -4.44 6.45
C TYR A 393 -16.23 -2.91 6.34
N ARG A 394 -17.32 -2.26 5.89
CA ARG A 394 -17.41 -0.80 5.76
C ARG A 394 -17.24 -0.07 7.10
N LEU A 395 -17.85 -0.58 8.16
CA LEU A 395 -17.72 0.01 9.51
C LEU A 395 -16.26 -0.06 10.00
N LYS A 396 -15.55 -1.16 9.78
CA LYS A 396 -14.12 -1.27 10.09
C LYS A 396 -13.30 -0.21 9.35
N TYR A 397 -13.57 -0.01 8.07
CA TYR A 397 -12.90 1.03 7.27
C TYR A 397 -13.17 2.44 7.85
N LEU A 398 -14.42 2.75 8.22
CA LEU A 398 -14.79 4.04 8.83
C LEU A 398 -14.15 4.26 10.20
N ILE A 399 -14.01 3.20 11.03
CA ILE A 399 -13.25 3.24 12.29
C ILE A 399 -11.79 3.60 12.04
N THR A 400 -11.15 2.94 11.08
CA THR A 400 -9.74 3.21 10.74
C THR A 400 -9.56 4.66 10.27
N ARG A 401 -10.53 5.20 9.52
CA ARG A 401 -10.51 6.58 9.07
C ARG A 401 -10.72 7.56 10.22
N ALA A 402 -11.70 7.33 11.08
CA ALA A 402 -11.94 8.18 12.26
C ALA A 402 -10.72 8.24 13.20
N MET A 403 -10.00 7.11 13.36
CA MET A 403 -8.72 7.08 14.09
C MET A 403 -7.65 7.94 13.42
N ALA A 404 -7.54 7.87 12.09
CA ALA A 404 -6.54 8.64 11.34
C ALA A 404 -6.83 10.15 11.33
N ASP A 405 -8.12 10.51 11.35
CA ASP A 405 -8.60 11.89 11.38
C ASP A 405 -8.69 12.46 12.83
N GLU A 406 -8.37 11.63 13.85
CA GLU A 406 -8.48 11.96 15.29
C GLU A 406 -9.91 12.39 15.71
N ASP A 407 -10.92 11.96 14.96
CA ASP A 407 -12.33 12.24 15.24
C ASP A 407 -12.88 11.23 16.27
N THR A 408 -12.77 11.60 17.55
CA THR A 408 -13.16 10.72 18.67
C THR A 408 -14.68 10.50 18.76
N VAL A 409 -15.50 11.44 18.30
CA VAL A 409 -16.97 11.32 18.30
C VAL A 409 -17.41 10.32 17.24
N GLU A 410 -16.90 10.48 16.04
CA GLU A 410 -17.17 9.54 14.94
C GLU A 410 -16.61 8.15 15.27
N LEU A 411 -15.43 8.07 15.87
CA LEU A 411 -14.81 6.82 16.29
C LEU A 411 -15.72 6.06 17.26
N GLU A 412 -16.21 6.71 18.33
CA GLU A 412 -17.10 6.10 19.32
C GLU A 412 -18.36 5.57 18.64
N ARG A 413 -19.00 6.41 17.83
CA ARG A 413 -20.22 6.04 17.10
C ARG A 413 -20.02 4.81 16.22
N ARG A 414 -18.92 4.73 15.49
CA ARG A 414 -18.65 3.59 14.58
C ARG A 414 -18.28 2.31 15.32
N ILE A 415 -17.58 2.41 16.45
CA ILE A 415 -17.33 1.26 17.32
C ILE A 415 -18.65 0.68 17.82
N ASP A 416 -19.59 1.52 18.27
CA ASP A 416 -20.90 1.07 18.75
C ASP A 416 -21.74 0.43 17.64
N GLU A 417 -21.71 0.99 16.43
CA GLU A 417 -22.40 0.43 15.27
C GLU A 417 -21.82 -0.95 14.89
N LEU A 418 -20.49 -1.11 14.91
CA LEU A 418 -19.82 -2.38 14.60
C LEU A 418 -20.11 -3.42 15.69
N GLN A 419 -20.09 -3.04 16.95
CA GLN A 419 -20.42 -3.94 18.05
C GLN A 419 -21.87 -4.45 17.94
N LYS A 420 -22.83 -3.58 17.64
CA LYS A 420 -24.24 -3.97 17.39
C LYS A 420 -24.36 -4.90 16.18
N GLU A 421 -23.51 -4.73 15.16
CA GLU A 421 -23.50 -5.64 14.01
C GLU A 421 -23.02 -7.04 14.42
N PHE A 422 -22.01 -7.13 15.29
CA PHE A 422 -21.53 -8.41 15.82
C PHE A 422 -22.53 -9.10 16.76
N GLU A 423 -23.32 -8.33 17.51
CA GLU A 423 -24.34 -8.86 18.43
C GLU A 423 -25.51 -9.57 17.72
N ARG A 424 -25.66 -9.39 16.40
CA ARG A 424 -26.73 -10.04 15.62
C ARG A 424 -26.51 -11.54 15.39
N ASP A 425 -25.29 -12.01 15.56
CA ASP A 425 -24.89 -13.39 15.32
C ASP A 425 -23.99 -13.86 16.46
N ASP A 426 -24.37 -14.93 17.16
CA ASP A 426 -23.64 -15.49 18.30
C ASP A 426 -22.19 -15.81 17.93
N PHE A 427 -21.94 -16.32 16.73
CA PHE A 427 -20.59 -16.63 16.25
C PHE A 427 -19.71 -15.38 16.08
N LEU A 428 -20.27 -14.29 15.57
CA LEU A 428 -19.56 -13.01 15.44
C LEU A 428 -19.30 -12.37 16.79
N ARG A 429 -20.28 -12.39 17.69
CA ARG A 429 -20.17 -11.85 19.05
C ARG A 429 -19.10 -12.57 19.86
N ASP A 430 -19.07 -13.90 19.78
CA ASP A 430 -18.17 -14.73 20.57
C ASP A 430 -16.77 -14.88 19.94
N SER A 431 -16.57 -14.38 18.70
CA SER A 431 -15.28 -14.36 18.02
C SER A 431 -14.23 -13.61 18.83
N ILE A 432 -13.14 -14.30 19.17
CA ILE A 432 -11.99 -13.72 19.89
C ILE A 432 -11.41 -12.52 19.12
N LEU A 433 -11.37 -12.59 17.78
CA LEU A 433 -10.85 -11.50 16.95
C LEU A 433 -11.74 -10.25 17.03
N ASN A 434 -13.06 -10.42 16.96
CA ASN A 434 -14.00 -9.31 17.06
C ASN A 434 -13.93 -8.65 18.43
N ARG A 435 -13.85 -9.46 19.48
CA ARG A 435 -13.67 -8.97 20.86
C ARG A 435 -12.35 -8.20 21.01
N GLN A 436 -11.24 -8.75 20.49
CA GLN A 436 -9.94 -8.08 20.51
C GLN A 436 -9.98 -6.75 19.76
N TYR A 437 -10.58 -6.71 18.57
CA TYR A 437 -10.70 -5.52 17.76
C TYR A 437 -11.49 -4.40 18.49
N ILE A 438 -12.69 -4.72 18.97
CA ILE A 438 -13.54 -3.75 19.69
C ILE A 438 -12.84 -3.26 20.96
N MET A 439 -12.20 -4.17 21.72
CA MET A 439 -11.47 -3.84 22.95
C MET A 439 -10.30 -2.89 22.66
N ASP A 440 -9.50 -3.14 21.61
CA ASP A 440 -8.40 -2.26 21.22
C ASP A 440 -8.90 -0.88 20.80
N CYS A 441 -9.93 -0.81 19.95
CA CYS A 441 -10.50 0.46 19.51
C CYS A 441 -11.04 1.30 20.69
N ARG A 442 -11.74 0.67 21.66
CA ARG A 442 -12.21 1.36 22.87
C ARG A 442 -11.07 1.80 23.77
N ASN A 443 -10.03 0.97 23.92
CA ASN A 443 -8.85 1.32 24.69
C ASN A 443 -8.13 2.55 24.10
N VAL A 444 -7.98 2.61 22.78
CA VAL A 444 -7.44 3.80 22.09
C VAL A 444 -8.32 5.01 22.36
N LEU A 445 -9.64 4.89 22.19
CA LEU A 445 -10.59 5.99 22.44
C LEU A 445 -10.47 6.53 23.87
N TYR A 446 -10.54 5.67 24.88
CA TYR A 446 -10.47 6.08 26.29
C TYR A 446 -9.13 6.73 26.63
N TYR A 447 -8.03 6.25 26.03
CA TYR A 447 -6.72 6.84 26.27
C TYR A 447 -6.56 8.20 25.60
N THR A 448 -6.99 8.34 24.34
CA THR A 448 -6.89 9.60 23.59
C THR A 448 -7.82 10.68 24.15
N THR A 449 -8.96 10.30 24.76
CA THR A 449 -9.89 11.20 25.44
C THR A 449 -9.57 11.41 26.93
N HIS A 450 -8.40 10.91 27.40
CA HIS A 450 -7.94 11.04 28.78
C HIS A 450 -8.89 10.47 29.86
N GLN A 451 -9.72 9.49 29.49
CA GLN A 451 -10.58 8.77 30.44
C GLN A 451 -9.81 7.74 31.28
N ILE A 452 -8.68 7.27 30.78
CA ILE A 452 -7.75 6.37 31.47
C ILE A 452 -6.32 6.91 31.37
N ASP A 453 -5.50 6.61 32.37
CA ASP A 453 -4.09 6.96 32.37
C ASP A 453 -3.22 5.93 31.62
N ALA A 454 -1.94 6.24 31.45
CA ALA A 454 -1.00 5.37 30.72
C ALA A 454 -0.86 3.99 31.36
N LYS A 455 -0.89 3.88 32.70
CA LYS A 455 -0.74 2.59 33.41
C LYS A 455 -1.95 1.69 33.17
N GLU A 456 -3.15 2.24 33.27
CA GLU A 456 -4.38 1.52 32.98
C GLU A 456 -4.45 1.13 31.49
N TYR A 457 -4.04 2.01 30.59
CA TYR A 457 -3.99 1.69 29.16
C TYR A 457 -3.04 0.53 28.86
N ILE A 458 -1.83 0.53 29.44
CA ILE A 458 -0.86 -0.59 29.31
C ILE A 458 -1.48 -1.90 29.82
N ARG A 459 -2.17 -1.86 30.97
CA ARG A 459 -2.85 -3.03 31.53
C ARG A 459 -3.90 -3.57 30.56
N ARG A 460 -4.75 -2.70 30.03
CA ARG A 460 -5.79 -3.05 29.04
C ARG A 460 -5.23 -3.54 27.72
N CYS A 461 -4.14 -2.97 27.23
CA CYS A 461 -3.44 -3.48 26.04
C CYS A 461 -2.90 -4.90 26.27
N ARG A 462 -2.34 -5.20 27.43
CA ARG A 462 -1.89 -6.56 27.77
C ARG A 462 -3.05 -7.55 27.83
N GLU A 463 -4.16 -7.19 28.45
CA GLU A 463 -5.38 -8.01 28.47
C GLU A 463 -5.91 -8.25 27.06
N CYS A 464 -6.01 -7.19 26.25
CA CYS A 464 -6.44 -7.28 24.86
C CYS A 464 -5.54 -8.20 24.03
N LEU A 465 -4.22 -8.07 24.19
CA LEU A 465 -3.25 -8.89 23.47
C LEU A 465 -3.30 -10.35 23.93
N SER A 466 -3.50 -10.60 25.23
CA SER A 466 -3.55 -11.94 25.81
C SER A 466 -4.72 -12.79 25.33
N LEU A 467 -5.73 -12.19 24.68
CA LEU A 467 -6.80 -12.95 24.03
C LEU A 467 -6.28 -13.86 22.91
N THR A 468 -5.17 -13.47 22.26
CA THR A 468 -4.64 -14.18 21.10
C THR A 468 -3.15 -14.52 21.19
N VAL A 469 -2.36 -13.79 21.97
CA VAL A 469 -0.90 -13.92 22.05
C VAL A 469 -0.40 -13.75 23.48
N ASP A 470 0.47 -14.63 23.94
CA ASP A 470 1.28 -14.41 25.13
C ASP A 470 2.61 -13.72 24.75
N ILE A 471 2.66 -12.40 24.91
CA ILE A 471 3.86 -11.58 24.61
C ILE A 471 5.08 -11.96 25.46
N ASN A 472 4.91 -12.66 26.58
CA ASN A 472 6.02 -13.09 27.43
C ASN A 472 6.68 -14.37 26.92
N ASN A 473 6.07 -15.07 25.97
CA ASN A 473 6.64 -16.27 25.36
C ASN A 473 7.50 -15.91 24.14
N PRO A 474 8.85 -15.96 24.24
CA PRO A 474 9.73 -15.56 23.15
C PRO A 474 9.64 -16.47 21.91
N LYS A 475 9.08 -17.68 22.04
CA LYS A 475 8.87 -18.58 20.90
C LYS A 475 7.71 -18.10 20.00
N ILE A 476 6.68 -17.50 20.59
CA ILE A 476 5.52 -16.99 19.86
C ILE A 476 5.90 -15.84 18.94
N MET A 477 6.87 -15.01 19.34
CA MET A 477 7.35 -13.89 18.54
C MET A 477 8.10 -14.30 17.26
N LYS A 478 8.46 -15.58 17.12
CA LYS A 478 9.00 -16.18 15.88
C LYS A 478 7.91 -16.80 15.00
N GLY A 479 6.67 -16.84 15.48
CA GLY A 479 5.51 -17.32 14.75
C GLY A 479 4.76 -16.20 14.05
N TYR A 480 3.57 -16.52 13.58
CA TYR A 480 2.69 -15.54 12.91
C TYR A 480 2.13 -14.54 13.92
N LEU A 481 2.30 -13.24 13.62
CA LEU A 481 1.62 -12.16 14.33
C LEU A 481 0.66 -11.46 13.38
N ARG A 482 -0.57 -11.26 13.85
CA ARG A 482 -1.59 -10.52 13.11
C ARG A 482 -1.28 -9.02 13.14
N GLU A 483 -1.76 -8.32 12.15
CA GLU A 483 -1.57 -6.86 12.05
C GLU A 483 -2.08 -6.12 13.28
N ARG A 484 -3.24 -6.53 13.81
CA ARG A 484 -3.81 -5.95 15.04
C ARG A 484 -2.92 -6.18 16.25
N GLU A 485 -2.33 -7.36 16.39
CA GLU A 485 -1.41 -7.66 17.49
C GLU A 485 -0.17 -6.76 17.46
N LEU A 486 0.39 -6.53 16.26
CA LEU A 486 1.50 -5.60 16.06
C LEU A 486 1.12 -4.15 16.44
N LEU A 487 -0.10 -3.71 16.09
CA LEU A 487 -0.60 -2.39 16.46
C LEU A 487 -0.79 -2.26 17.98
N ILE A 488 -1.37 -3.26 18.65
CA ILE A 488 -1.55 -3.24 20.11
C ILE A 488 -0.17 -3.15 20.81
N ILE A 489 0.85 -3.84 20.30
CA ILE A 489 2.22 -3.74 20.83
C ILE A 489 2.78 -2.32 20.67
N LEU A 490 2.53 -1.65 19.54
CA LEU A 490 2.92 -0.25 19.31
C LEU A 490 2.14 0.72 20.20
N HIS A 491 0.83 0.53 20.38
CA HIS A 491 0.01 1.31 21.30
C HIS A 491 0.52 1.18 22.75
N MET A 492 0.83 -0.02 23.18
CA MET A 492 1.41 -0.26 24.50
C MET A 492 2.79 0.41 24.65
N ALA A 493 3.62 0.41 23.60
CA ALA A 493 4.91 1.08 23.62
C ALA A 493 4.77 2.60 23.79
N TRP A 494 3.79 3.20 23.11
CA TRP A 494 3.48 4.62 23.28
C TRP A 494 3.13 4.94 24.74
N ALA A 495 2.19 4.24 25.33
CA ALA A 495 1.80 4.44 26.73
C ALA A 495 2.94 4.16 27.73
N CYS A 496 3.81 3.17 27.48
CA CYS A 496 5.01 2.95 28.29
C CYS A 496 5.91 4.19 28.33
N SER A 497 6.06 4.89 27.19
CA SER A 497 6.82 6.14 27.14
C SER A 497 6.19 7.26 27.98
N ASP A 498 4.86 7.40 27.89
CA ASP A 498 4.15 8.42 28.66
C ASP A 498 4.17 8.11 30.17
N ALA A 499 4.25 6.84 30.55
CA ALA A 499 4.49 6.40 31.91
C ALA A 499 5.98 6.51 32.35
N GLY A 500 6.89 6.98 31.48
CA GLY A 500 8.33 7.12 31.77
C GLY A 500 9.17 5.85 31.53
N ASP A 501 8.58 4.71 31.17
CA ASP A 501 9.28 3.47 30.89
C ASP A 501 9.75 3.39 29.41
N ASN A 502 10.67 4.26 29.06
CA ASN A 502 11.23 4.31 27.72
C ASN A 502 12.00 3.02 27.33
N LYS A 503 12.51 2.25 28.31
CA LYS A 503 13.24 1.00 28.04
C LYS A 503 12.29 -0.06 27.48
N THR A 504 11.14 -0.25 28.10
CA THR A 504 10.10 -1.18 27.63
C THR A 504 9.51 -0.69 26.30
N ALA A 505 9.27 0.62 26.16
CA ALA A 505 8.80 1.21 24.91
C ALA A 505 9.74 0.88 23.73
N ILE A 506 11.03 1.15 23.85
CA ILE A 506 12.03 0.86 22.81
C ILE A 506 12.10 -0.65 22.50
N LYS A 507 12.04 -1.51 23.53
CA LYS A 507 12.03 -2.98 23.33
C LYS A 507 10.84 -3.42 22.48
N ASN A 508 9.65 -2.96 22.80
CA ASN A 508 8.42 -3.31 22.08
C ASN A 508 8.43 -2.80 20.63
N ILE A 509 8.88 -1.57 20.41
CA ILE A 509 8.98 -0.99 19.06
C ILE A 509 9.97 -1.78 18.20
N LYS A 510 11.16 -2.10 18.74
CA LYS A 510 12.16 -2.90 18.01
C LYS A 510 11.61 -4.27 17.62
N LEU A 511 10.90 -4.92 18.52
CA LEU A 511 10.25 -6.21 18.26
C LEU A 511 9.31 -6.13 17.04
N VAL A 512 8.49 -5.07 16.94
CA VAL A 512 7.60 -4.87 15.79
C VAL A 512 8.42 -4.59 14.53
N ILE A 513 9.48 -3.78 14.61
CA ILE A 513 10.35 -3.49 13.46
C ILE A 513 11.00 -4.78 12.96
N ASP A 514 11.61 -5.56 13.83
CA ASP A 514 12.31 -6.80 13.47
C ASP A 514 11.34 -7.80 12.81
N TYR A 515 10.17 -8.02 13.43
CA TYR A 515 9.13 -8.87 12.86
C TYR A 515 8.68 -8.40 11.47
N CYS A 516 8.34 -7.12 11.35
CA CYS A 516 7.87 -6.57 10.08
C CYS A 516 8.95 -6.63 9.00
N MET A 517 10.22 -6.39 9.34
CA MET A 517 11.33 -6.47 8.39
C MET A 517 11.60 -7.89 7.89
N GLU A 518 11.56 -8.88 8.78
CA GLU A 518 11.75 -10.29 8.43
C GLU A 518 10.63 -10.81 7.52
N ASN A 519 9.41 -10.23 7.60
CA ASN A 519 8.22 -10.68 6.90
C ASN A 519 7.74 -9.68 5.81
N ASN A 520 8.54 -8.67 5.44
CA ASN A 520 8.14 -7.56 4.55
C ASN A 520 8.21 -7.92 3.07
N ARG A 521 7.52 -8.96 2.64
CA ARG A 521 7.42 -9.26 1.21
C ARG A 521 6.60 -8.21 0.49
N GLY A 522 7.12 -7.76 -0.65
CA GLY A 522 6.43 -6.79 -1.50
C GLY A 522 6.04 -5.48 -0.81
N GLY A 523 6.66 -5.14 0.33
CA GLY A 523 6.34 -3.92 1.03
C GLY A 523 5.07 -3.96 1.91
N LYS A 524 4.49 -5.14 2.16
CA LYS A 524 3.28 -5.35 2.97
C LYS A 524 3.31 -4.59 4.30
N TYR A 525 4.45 -4.55 4.97
CA TYR A 525 4.60 -3.92 6.27
C TYR A 525 5.25 -2.53 6.23
N ASN A 526 5.51 -1.93 5.05
CA ASN A 526 6.19 -0.63 4.95
C ASN A 526 5.56 0.44 5.85
N ASN A 527 4.22 0.59 5.83
CA ASN A 527 3.53 1.57 6.66
C ASN A 527 3.74 1.34 8.17
N LYS A 528 3.77 0.07 8.61
CA LYS A 528 4.00 -0.28 10.01
C LYS A 528 5.45 -0.05 10.42
N ILE A 529 6.39 -0.38 9.54
CA ILE A 529 7.82 -0.11 9.75
C ILE A 529 8.05 1.40 9.86
N ILE A 530 7.48 2.21 8.97
CA ILE A 530 7.57 3.68 9.01
C ILE A 530 7.01 4.23 10.32
N LEU A 531 5.83 3.77 10.75
CA LEU A 531 5.22 4.17 12.01
C LEU A 531 6.10 3.80 13.21
N ALA A 532 6.60 2.56 13.24
CA ALA A 532 7.45 2.08 14.31
C ALA A 532 8.80 2.81 14.36
N LEU A 533 9.44 3.08 13.21
CA LEU A 533 10.67 3.87 13.12
C LEU A 533 10.45 5.32 13.59
N SER A 534 9.30 5.93 13.25
CA SER A 534 8.95 7.29 13.74
C SER A 534 8.87 7.32 15.26
N ASN A 535 8.18 6.37 15.86
CA ASN A 535 8.11 6.23 17.31
C ASN A 535 9.50 5.99 17.93
N LEU A 536 10.31 5.11 17.33
CA LEU A 536 11.65 4.79 17.82
C LEU A 536 12.58 6.02 17.80
N ALA A 537 12.53 6.84 16.75
CA ALA A 537 13.31 8.08 16.66
C ALA A 537 12.98 9.05 17.81
N VAL A 538 11.68 9.23 18.11
CA VAL A 538 11.22 10.05 19.23
C VAL A 538 11.73 9.52 20.58
N HIS A 539 11.65 8.19 20.80
CA HIS A 539 12.08 7.58 22.05
C HIS A 539 13.61 7.64 22.24
N TYR A 540 14.38 7.50 21.17
CA TYR A 540 15.82 7.71 21.24
C TYR A 540 16.15 9.17 21.57
N GLY A 541 15.42 10.13 21.00
CA GLY A 541 15.55 11.54 21.37
C GLY A 541 15.25 11.79 22.86
N LYS A 542 14.12 11.27 23.39
CA LYS A 542 13.74 11.36 24.81
C LYS A 542 14.80 10.74 25.74
N THR A 543 15.47 9.67 25.32
CA THR A 543 16.51 8.98 26.10
C THR A 543 17.93 9.47 25.81
N LYS A 544 18.08 10.58 25.08
CA LYS A 544 19.36 11.22 24.71
C LYS A 544 20.29 10.32 23.88
N LYS A 545 19.74 9.32 23.19
CA LYS A 545 20.44 8.44 22.25
C LYS A 545 20.40 9.05 20.85
N TYR A 546 21.04 10.21 20.70
CA TYR A 546 20.89 11.02 19.50
C TYR A 546 21.50 10.37 18.25
N SER A 547 22.62 9.64 18.38
CA SER A 547 23.24 8.92 17.27
C SER A 547 22.31 7.85 16.68
N GLU A 548 21.66 7.06 17.56
CA GLU A 548 20.68 6.06 17.16
C GLU A 548 19.42 6.73 16.55
N ALA A 549 19.00 7.89 17.10
CA ALA A 549 17.89 8.66 16.56
C ALA A 549 18.18 9.14 15.13
N LEU A 550 19.41 9.59 14.83
CA LEU A 550 19.85 9.99 13.50
C LEU A 550 19.75 8.83 12.49
N GLU A 551 20.27 7.65 12.86
CA GLU A 551 20.23 6.46 11.99
C GLU A 551 18.79 6.05 11.66
N VAL A 552 17.96 5.94 12.71
CA VAL A 552 16.55 5.53 12.57
C VAL A 552 15.75 6.55 11.76
N SER A 553 15.98 7.84 11.98
CA SER A 553 15.30 8.91 11.24
C SER A 553 15.65 8.89 9.75
N ARG A 554 16.93 8.69 9.40
CA ARG A 554 17.35 8.55 7.99
C ARG A 554 16.69 7.35 7.33
N LYS A 555 16.74 6.19 7.98
CA LYS A 555 16.10 4.96 7.47
C LYS A 555 14.60 5.13 7.26
N GLY A 556 13.92 5.76 8.21
CA GLY A 556 12.48 6.01 8.14
C GLY A 556 12.10 6.98 7.01
N ALA A 557 12.88 8.07 6.85
CA ALA A 557 12.65 9.04 5.78
C ALA A 557 12.85 8.42 4.39
N LEU A 558 13.92 7.65 4.21
CA LEU A 558 14.18 6.95 2.95
C LEU A 558 13.04 6.00 2.60
N LEU A 559 12.57 5.20 3.55
CA LEU A 559 11.48 4.25 3.33
C LEU A 559 10.15 4.95 3.00
N ASP A 560 9.84 6.09 3.65
CA ASP A 560 8.62 6.86 3.36
C ASP A 560 8.66 7.45 1.94
N LEU A 561 9.79 8.04 1.55
CA LEU A 561 9.99 8.59 0.20
C LEU A 561 9.98 7.49 -0.88
N ASP A 562 10.61 6.33 -0.62
CA ASP A 562 10.62 5.20 -1.56
C ASP A 562 9.22 4.59 -1.74
N SER A 563 8.37 4.67 -0.71
CA SER A 563 6.96 4.27 -0.80
C SER A 563 6.07 5.29 -1.53
N GLY A 564 6.65 6.37 -2.09
CA GLY A 564 5.92 7.41 -2.80
C GLY A 564 5.12 8.35 -1.90
N LYS A 565 5.45 8.40 -0.60
CA LYS A 565 4.88 9.30 0.40
C LYS A 565 5.89 10.37 0.79
N GLY A 566 5.52 11.32 1.64
CA GLY A 566 6.43 12.40 1.99
C GLY A 566 6.17 13.03 3.34
N LYS A 567 4.95 12.92 3.87
CA LYS A 567 4.56 13.56 5.13
C LYS A 567 5.40 13.08 6.31
N LYS A 568 5.65 11.76 6.41
CA LYS A 568 6.49 11.20 7.46
C LYS A 568 7.97 11.45 7.23
N ALA A 569 8.43 11.54 5.99
CA ALA A 569 9.80 11.93 5.68
C ALA A 569 10.14 13.32 6.27
N VAL A 570 9.24 14.31 6.14
CA VAL A 570 9.40 15.62 6.76
C VAL A 570 9.50 15.51 8.29
N SER A 571 8.66 14.70 8.94
CA SER A 571 8.74 14.44 10.39
C SER A 571 10.07 13.79 10.80
N PHE A 572 10.59 12.86 10.00
CA PHE A 572 11.90 12.25 10.23
C PHE A 572 13.05 13.24 10.06
N ILE A 573 12.98 14.13 9.06
CA ILE A 573 13.96 15.20 8.88
C ILE A 573 13.96 16.13 10.10
N HIS A 574 12.78 16.47 10.66
CA HIS A 574 12.65 17.22 11.90
C HIS A 574 13.35 16.52 13.08
N SER A 575 13.09 15.22 13.28
CA SER A 575 13.73 14.43 14.34
C SER A 575 15.25 14.36 14.17
N ASN A 576 15.73 14.32 12.92
CA ASN A 576 17.15 14.35 12.59
C ASN A 576 17.77 15.73 12.90
N ALA A 577 17.08 16.82 12.53
CA ALA A 577 17.49 18.20 12.87
C ALA A 577 17.62 18.40 14.38
N TYR A 578 16.61 17.95 15.15
CA TYR A 578 16.64 18.01 16.61
C TYR A 578 17.84 17.25 17.20
N SER A 579 18.08 16.02 16.75
CA SER A 579 19.20 15.21 17.24
C SER A 579 20.55 15.85 16.92
N ASN A 580 20.73 16.43 15.73
CA ASN A 580 21.94 17.18 15.37
C ASN A 580 22.13 18.41 16.27
N ALA A 581 21.07 19.18 16.55
CA ALA A 581 21.15 20.33 17.46
C ALA A 581 21.62 19.90 18.86
N MET A 582 21.07 18.81 19.38
CA MET A 582 21.43 18.28 20.71
C MET A 582 22.85 17.69 20.78
N MET A 583 23.43 17.31 19.65
CA MET A 583 24.83 16.87 19.53
C MET A 583 25.82 18.01 19.25
N GLY A 584 25.32 19.24 19.11
CA GLY A 584 26.16 20.41 18.79
C GLY A 584 26.45 20.63 17.31
N ASN A 585 25.87 19.83 16.42
CA ASN A 585 25.99 19.97 14.96
C ASN A 585 25.03 21.07 14.45
N ILE A 586 25.21 22.28 14.90
CA ILE A 586 24.25 23.38 14.75
C ILE A 586 24.00 23.73 13.28
N GLU A 587 25.03 23.79 12.45
CA GLU A 587 24.90 24.10 11.02
C GLU A 587 23.97 23.10 10.29
N THR A 588 24.20 21.83 10.53
CA THR A 588 23.34 20.75 9.98
C THR A 588 21.90 20.85 10.51
N ALA A 589 21.74 21.12 11.80
CA ALA A 589 20.43 21.30 12.40
C ALA A 589 19.65 22.47 11.78
N VAL A 590 20.30 23.60 11.59
CA VAL A 590 19.71 24.80 10.94
C VAL A 590 19.29 24.47 9.50
N LYS A 591 20.17 23.81 8.70
CA LYS A 591 19.85 23.37 7.34
C LYS A 591 18.57 22.51 7.34
N TYR A 592 18.50 21.51 8.21
CA TYR A 592 17.38 20.56 8.23
C TYR A 592 16.08 21.17 8.78
N PHE A 593 16.13 22.02 9.80
CA PHE A 593 14.95 22.77 10.26
C PHE A 593 14.39 23.68 9.17
N LYS A 594 15.26 24.30 8.36
CA LYS A 594 14.83 25.09 7.21
C LYS A 594 14.08 24.23 6.19
N ILE A 595 14.64 23.06 5.81
CA ILE A 595 13.97 22.12 4.89
C ILE A 595 12.59 21.74 5.42
N VAL A 596 12.46 21.44 6.72
CA VAL A 596 11.16 21.10 7.33
C VAL A 596 10.19 22.28 7.29
N ALA A 597 10.67 23.51 7.57
CA ALA A 597 9.84 24.71 7.51
C ALA A 597 9.31 24.96 6.09
N ASP A 598 10.17 24.81 5.08
CA ASP A 598 9.84 25.08 3.68
C ASP A 598 8.98 23.94 3.06
N ALA A 599 9.28 22.67 3.34
CA ALA A 599 8.55 21.52 2.80
C ALA A 599 7.29 21.15 3.60
N GLY A 600 7.15 21.64 4.83
CA GLY A 600 6.06 21.25 5.75
C GLY A 600 4.67 21.62 5.25
N ASP A 601 4.51 22.68 4.46
CA ASP A 601 3.24 23.09 3.88
C ASP A 601 2.73 22.12 2.80
N THR A 602 3.62 21.39 2.18
CA THR A 602 3.25 20.54 1.03
C THR A 602 2.21 19.50 1.43
N PHE A 603 2.39 18.82 2.57
CA PHE A 603 1.46 17.81 3.06
C PHE A 603 0.79 18.18 4.39
N TYR A 604 0.65 19.48 4.67
CA TYR A 604 0.01 19.98 5.90
C TYR A 604 0.63 19.37 7.16
N ASN A 605 1.98 19.37 7.22
CA ASN A 605 2.72 18.77 8.31
C ASN A 605 2.69 19.65 9.55
N ILE A 606 2.35 19.06 10.71
CA ILE A 606 2.23 19.77 11.99
C ILE A 606 3.58 20.24 12.55
N GLU A 607 4.68 19.58 12.20
CA GLU A 607 6.03 19.92 12.67
C GLU A 607 6.57 21.24 12.07
N LYS A 608 5.94 21.79 11.02
CA LYS A 608 6.36 23.05 10.39
C LYS A 608 6.55 24.17 11.40
N LYS A 609 5.53 24.46 12.22
CA LYS A 609 5.58 25.55 13.20
C LYS A 609 6.69 25.37 14.22
N LEU A 610 6.93 24.13 14.64
CA LEU A 610 8.00 23.81 15.58
C LEU A 610 9.37 23.95 14.92
N ALA A 611 9.50 23.56 13.66
CA ALA A 611 10.74 23.74 12.88
C ALA A 611 11.08 25.22 12.66
N GLU A 612 10.12 26.06 12.31
CA GLU A 612 10.26 27.50 12.17
C GLU A 612 10.76 28.15 13.49
N LYS A 613 10.16 27.74 14.62
CA LYS A 613 10.59 28.20 15.94
C LYS A 613 12.03 27.78 16.24
N ASN A 614 12.38 26.54 16.05
CA ASN A 614 13.72 26.01 16.31
C ASN A 614 14.77 26.63 15.38
N TYR A 615 14.45 26.83 14.10
CA TYR A 615 15.27 27.53 13.13
C TYR A 615 15.59 28.96 13.62
N THR A 616 14.56 29.71 14.02
CA THR A 616 14.72 31.09 14.53
C THR A 616 15.59 31.12 15.76
N ILE A 617 15.36 30.25 16.76
CA ILE A 617 16.17 30.18 17.98
C ILE A 617 17.66 29.95 17.67
N LEU A 618 17.95 28.94 16.82
CA LEU A 618 19.34 28.59 16.50
C LEU A 618 20.05 29.70 15.70
N THR A 619 19.34 30.31 14.73
CA THR A 619 19.92 31.36 13.89
C THR A 619 20.14 32.69 14.67
N THR A 620 19.27 33.01 15.64
CA THR A 620 19.42 34.17 16.50
C THR A 620 20.63 34.01 17.44
N ASN A 621 20.80 32.81 18.02
CA ASN A 621 21.94 32.52 18.89
C ASN A 621 23.29 32.49 18.16
N ILE A 622 23.32 32.20 16.87
CA ILE A 622 24.52 32.28 16.02
C ILE A 622 24.89 33.75 15.75
N LYS A 623 23.88 34.64 15.58
CA LYS A 623 24.12 36.08 15.28
C LYS A 623 24.48 36.92 16.50
N SER A 624 24.31 36.40 17.71
CA SER A 624 24.76 37.01 18.95
C SER A 624 25.95 36.21 19.50
N PRO A 625 27.20 36.47 19.09
CA PRO A 625 28.33 35.92 19.82
C PRO A 625 28.23 36.44 21.25
N LYS A 626 28.29 35.54 22.23
CA LYS A 626 28.38 35.93 23.64
C LYS A 626 29.56 36.85 23.80
N GLU A 627 29.32 38.13 24.15
CA GLU A 627 30.28 38.97 24.84
C GLU A 627 30.66 38.36 26.17
#